data_2ac150e5f1d9a1b556ac00620aafe697
#
_entry.id   2ac150e5f1d9a1b556ac00620aafe697
#
_cell.length_a   1.000
_cell.length_b   1.000
_cell.length_c   1.000
_cell.angle_alpha   90.00
_cell.angle_beta   90.00
_cell.angle_gamma   90.00
#
_symmetry.space_group_name_H-M   'P 1'
#
loop_
_entity.id
_entity.type
_entity.pdbx_description
1 polymer ?
#
loop_
_entity_poly.entity_id
_entity_poly.type
_entity_poly.pdbx_seq_one_letter_code
_entity_poly.pdbx_strand_id
1 'polypeptide(L)'
;MFFDRLSHPILILRSAIISAIMIVFASIQLYGKDFTIVIDAGHGGKDYGAIGKTAREKDINLGVALKLGELISKDMKDVELVYTRDDDTFVTLQGRADIANKAGGDLFVSIHTNSVDAKSPRRNVVSGASVYTLGLKRFEENLNVAKQENSVMMLEADYTTTYQGFDPNSTESYIMFELSRDIHLDHSIKAADAIQSELVSTAGRKNLGVKQAIFWVLVKTSMPAVLVELDFICNPTCEKYLSSESGQKQLARAIFNGIKAYKSSCDKETQAIGKTATKSSGKKVTKSQDKENKVTEKKQKTSDNSKSSTEVIYKVQFMTSGSKLPKDSPKFKGLSPIDLYRESGMVKYTYGSTTSPDEAKKLLDEVKPLFKDAFVIKTIDGRRVK
;
A
#
# COMPACT_ATOMS: atom_id res chain seq x y z
N MET A 1 -17.99 40.81 -58.29
CA MET A 1 -17.34 39.50 -58.32
C MET A 1 -15.88 39.61 -57.80
N PHE A 2 -15.67 40.23 -56.57
CA PHE A 2 -14.32 40.47 -56.05
C PHE A 2 -14.18 40.30 -54.53
N PHE A 3 -15.21 39.74 -53.85
CA PHE A 3 -15.21 39.62 -52.38
C PHE A 3 -14.92 38.20 -51.84
N ASP A 4 -14.73 37.19 -52.69
CA ASP A 4 -14.66 35.78 -52.27
C ASP A 4 -13.24 35.20 -52.11
N ARG A 5 -12.18 35.98 -52.40
CA ARG A 5 -10.81 35.45 -52.32
C ARG A 5 -10.03 35.75 -51.05
N LEU A 6 -10.59 36.53 -50.13
CA LEU A 6 -9.90 36.93 -48.88
C LEU A 6 -10.32 36.12 -47.62
N SER A 7 -11.39 35.30 -47.73
CA SER A 7 -11.89 34.54 -46.57
C SER A 7 -11.12 33.24 -46.29
N HIS A 8 -10.52 32.62 -47.30
CA HIS A 8 -9.85 31.31 -47.17
C HIS A 8 -8.54 31.36 -46.35
N PRO A 9 -7.60 32.35 -46.51
CA PRO A 9 -6.40 32.36 -45.71
C PRO A 9 -6.62 32.68 -44.24
N ILE A 10 -7.66 33.46 -43.91
CA ILE A 10 -8.03 33.78 -42.51
C ILE A 10 -8.63 32.55 -41.82
N LEU A 11 -9.39 31.72 -42.50
CA LEU A 11 -9.96 30.48 -41.98
C LEU A 11 -8.85 29.45 -41.68
N ILE A 12 -7.90 29.30 -42.59
CA ILE A 12 -6.73 28.40 -42.44
C ILE A 12 -5.86 28.83 -41.27
N LEU A 13 -5.59 30.17 -41.13
CA LEU A 13 -4.82 30.70 -40.01
C LEU A 13 -5.50 30.51 -38.68
N ARG A 14 -6.83 30.69 -38.60
CA ARG A 14 -7.61 30.41 -37.39
C ARG A 14 -7.61 28.94 -36.99
N SER A 15 -7.75 28.03 -37.96
CA SER A 15 -7.71 26.58 -37.65
C SER A 15 -6.31 26.14 -37.22
N ALA A 16 -5.23 26.69 -37.78
CA ALA A 16 -3.85 26.42 -37.37
C ALA A 16 -3.57 26.91 -35.94
N ILE A 17 -4.07 28.10 -35.57
CA ILE A 17 -3.93 28.64 -34.21
C ILE A 17 -4.71 27.82 -33.21
N ILE A 18 -5.95 27.39 -33.52
CA ILE A 18 -6.76 26.53 -32.66
C ILE A 18 -6.07 25.16 -32.50
N SER A 19 -5.52 24.58 -33.56
CA SER A 19 -4.77 23.32 -33.47
C SER A 19 -3.50 23.44 -32.64
N ALA A 20 -2.75 24.55 -32.78
CA ALA A 20 -1.56 24.83 -31.97
C ALA A 20 -1.91 25.03 -30.47
N ILE A 21 -3.02 25.71 -30.17
CA ILE A 21 -3.50 25.88 -28.79
C ILE A 21 -3.96 24.53 -28.23
N MET A 22 -4.64 23.68 -28.99
CA MET A 22 -5.02 22.33 -28.57
C MET A 22 -3.82 21.43 -28.31
N ILE A 23 -2.75 21.53 -29.11
CA ILE A 23 -1.50 20.79 -28.91
C ILE A 23 -0.78 21.28 -27.64
N VAL A 24 -0.77 22.59 -27.37
CA VAL A 24 -0.20 23.17 -26.13
C VAL A 24 -1.04 22.75 -24.91
N PHE A 25 -2.36 22.77 -25.01
CA PHE A 25 -3.24 22.27 -23.93
C PHE A 25 -3.08 20.75 -23.72
N ALA A 26 -2.92 19.95 -24.75
CA ALA A 26 -2.68 18.51 -24.64
C ALA A 26 -1.30 18.22 -24.03
N SER A 27 -0.28 19.05 -24.26
CA SER A 27 1.04 18.90 -23.65
C SER A 27 1.06 19.33 -22.17
N ILE A 28 0.19 20.23 -21.74
CA ILE A 28 0.04 20.62 -20.32
C ILE A 28 -0.67 19.53 -19.51
N GLN A 29 -1.52 18.70 -20.13
CA GLN A 29 -2.20 17.58 -19.46
C GLN A 29 -1.34 16.32 -19.32
N LEU A 30 -0.13 16.28 -19.88
CA LEU A 30 0.83 15.16 -19.71
C LEU A 30 1.78 15.36 -18.51
N TYR A 31 1.60 16.40 -17.70
CA TYR A 31 2.21 16.43 -16.38
C TYR A 31 1.45 15.39 -15.54
N GLY A 32 1.99 14.17 -15.49
CA GLY A 32 1.48 13.13 -14.60
C GLY A 32 1.46 13.70 -13.17
N LYS A 33 0.51 13.29 -12.35
CA LYS A 33 0.48 13.60 -10.92
C LYS A 33 1.87 13.32 -10.36
N ASP A 34 2.47 14.32 -9.73
CA ASP A 34 3.75 14.15 -9.05
C ASP A 34 3.62 13.05 -8.00
N PHE A 35 4.63 12.21 -7.88
CA PHE A 35 4.66 11.16 -6.88
C PHE A 35 4.78 11.79 -5.49
N THR A 36 3.77 11.62 -4.64
CA THR A 36 3.72 12.25 -3.32
C THR A 36 4.29 11.31 -2.25
N ILE A 37 5.35 11.75 -1.57
CA ILE A 37 5.94 11.05 -0.43
C ILE A 37 5.55 11.76 0.85
N VAL A 38 4.99 11.02 1.81
CA VAL A 38 4.71 11.53 3.15
C VAL A 38 5.74 10.98 4.12
N ILE A 39 6.53 11.86 4.71
CA ILE A 39 7.48 11.52 5.78
C ILE A 39 6.81 11.78 7.11
N ASP A 40 6.74 10.75 7.93
CA ASP A 40 6.24 10.80 9.29
C ASP A 40 7.40 10.66 10.27
N ALA A 41 7.75 11.75 10.96
CA ALA A 41 8.69 11.68 12.07
C ALA A 41 7.92 11.24 13.32
N GLY A 42 8.10 9.99 13.74
CA GLY A 42 7.41 9.42 14.91
C GLY A 42 7.58 10.26 16.18
N HIS A 43 6.56 10.25 17.06
CA HIS A 43 6.53 11.02 18.30
C HIS A 43 6.55 12.55 18.10
N GLY A 44 6.89 13.33 19.14
CA GLY A 44 6.97 14.80 19.07
C GLY A 44 6.26 15.50 20.22
N GLY A 45 6.69 16.71 20.56
CA GLY A 45 6.13 17.51 21.63
C GLY A 45 6.17 16.80 22.99
N LYS A 46 5.00 16.56 23.57
CA LYS A 46 4.82 15.86 24.86
C LYS A 46 5.13 14.36 24.82
N ASP A 47 5.14 13.77 23.63
CA ASP A 47 5.50 12.38 23.42
C ASP A 47 6.98 12.26 23.04
N TYR A 48 7.77 11.76 23.97
CA TYR A 48 9.22 11.63 23.81
C TYR A 48 9.63 10.37 23.04
N GLY A 49 8.71 9.40 22.87
CA GLY A 49 9.07 8.06 22.42
C GLY A 49 9.99 7.35 23.42
N ALA A 50 10.81 6.45 22.92
CA ALA A 50 11.81 5.79 23.73
C ALA A 50 12.89 6.76 24.20
N ILE A 51 13.34 6.55 25.45
CA ILE A 51 14.36 7.41 26.11
C ILE A 51 15.66 6.61 26.24
N GLY A 52 16.70 7.14 25.63
CA GLY A 52 18.07 6.67 25.78
C GLY A 52 18.73 7.22 27.05
N LYS A 53 20.04 7.19 27.11
CA LYS A 53 20.81 7.77 28.21
C LYS A 53 20.89 9.29 28.11
N THR A 54 20.98 9.82 26.90
CA THR A 54 21.20 11.25 26.60
C THR A 54 20.27 11.80 25.53
N ALA A 55 19.64 10.93 24.75
CA ALA A 55 18.78 11.30 23.61
C ALA A 55 17.35 10.81 23.80
N ARG A 56 16.43 11.42 23.07
CA ARG A 56 15.03 11.02 22.95
C ARG A 56 14.76 10.59 21.54
N GLU A 57 13.93 9.61 21.38
CA GLU A 57 13.54 9.08 20.09
C GLU A 57 12.97 10.16 19.15
N LYS A 58 12.06 11.00 19.65
CA LYS A 58 11.44 12.08 18.85
C LYS A 58 12.45 13.01 18.18
N ASP A 59 13.59 13.27 18.83
CA ASP A 59 14.63 14.18 18.32
C ASP A 59 15.46 13.50 17.22
N ILE A 60 15.74 12.22 17.39
CA ILE A 60 16.42 11.38 16.38
C ILE A 60 15.55 11.23 15.13
N ASN A 61 14.28 10.87 15.33
CA ASN A 61 13.33 10.67 14.24
C ASN A 61 13.17 11.93 13.41
N LEU A 62 13.01 13.09 14.06
CA LEU A 62 12.93 14.39 13.39
C LEU A 62 14.23 14.71 12.62
N GLY A 63 15.38 14.51 13.26
CA GLY A 63 16.68 14.77 12.65
C GLY A 63 16.92 13.95 11.37
N VAL A 64 16.51 12.68 11.36
CA VAL A 64 16.59 11.81 10.17
C VAL A 64 15.54 12.22 9.13
N ALA A 65 14.30 12.50 9.53
CA ALA A 65 13.21 12.91 8.65
C ALA A 65 13.54 14.18 7.85
N LEU A 66 14.06 15.21 8.52
CA LEU A 66 14.44 16.47 7.86
C LEU A 66 15.58 16.25 6.86
N LYS A 67 16.62 15.49 7.22
CA LYS A 67 17.72 15.15 6.31
C LYS A 67 17.27 14.30 5.12
N LEU A 68 16.30 13.41 5.32
CA LEU A 68 15.68 12.66 4.23
C LEU A 68 14.94 13.58 3.27
N GLY A 69 14.14 14.50 3.79
CA GLY A 69 13.40 15.45 2.97
C GLY A 69 14.30 16.41 2.18
N GLU A 70 15.43 16.85 2.76
CA GLU A 70 16.45 17.62 2.03
C GLU A 70 16.96 16.84 0.81
N LEU A 71 17.23 15.53 0.96
CA LEU A 71 17.69 14.68 -0.13
C LEU A 71 16.62 14.51 -1.22
N ILE A 72 15.36 14.25 -0.82
CA ILE A 72 14.24 14.12 -1.74
C ILE A 72 14.04 15.42 -2.52
N SER A 73 13.92 16.55 -1.83
CA SER A 73 13.70 17.87 -2.46
C SER A 73 14.83 18.26 -3.41
N LYS A 74 16.06 17.83 -3.11
CA LYS A 74 17.23 18.11 -3.95
C LYS A 74 17.29 17.22 -5.19
N ASP A 75 17.09 15.91 -5.03
CA ASP A 75 17.47 14.90 -6.02
C ASP A 75 16.28 14.28 -6.76
N MET A 76 15.01 14.50 -6.28
CA MET A 76 13.78 13.98 -6.89
C MET A 76 12.79 15.12 -7.20
N LYS A 77 12.99 15.78 -8.35
CA LYS A 77 12.22 16.98 -8.74
C LYS A 77 10.77 16.70 -9.16
N ASP A 78 10.46 15.45 -9.44
CA ASP A 78 9.14 14.91 -9.79
C ASP A 78 8.39 14.33 -8.57
N VAL A 79 8.80 14.72 -7.36
CA VAL A 79 8.22 14.26 -6.10
C VAL A 79 7.70 15.45 -5.31
N GLU A 80 6.43 15.35 -4.89
CA GLU A 80 5.85 16.21 -3.87
C GLU A 80 6.18 15.62 -2.48
N LEU A 81 6.69 16.47 -1.58
CA LEU A 81 7.08 16.08 -0.23
C LEU A 81 6.13 16.68 0.80
N VAL A 82 5.57 15.84 1.65
CA VAL A 82 4.71 16.22 2.77
C VAL A 82 5.29 15.66 4.07
N TYR A 83 5.27 16.45 5.14
CA TYR A 83 5.62 16.00 6.48
C TYR A 83 4.37 15.91 7.36
N THR A 84 4.31 14.93 8.26
CA THR A 84 3.32 14.95 9.35
C THR A 84 3.69 15.96 10.41
N ARG A 85 4.99 16.15 10.64
CA ARG A 85 5.61 17.24 11.40
C ARG A 85 7.03 17.50 10.89
N ASP A 86 7.46 18.74 10.93
CA ASP A 86 8.80 19.21 10.57
C ASP A 86 9.48 19.98 11.73
N ASP A 87 8.82 20.00 12.90
CA ASP A 87 9.31 20.56 14.16
C ASP A 87 8.99 19.63 15.34
N ASP A 88 9.23 20.09 16.59
CA ASP A 88 8.92 19.32 17.81
C ASP A 88 7.44 19.46 18.24
N THR A 89 6.51 19.34 17.31
CA THR A 89 5.07 19.35 17.56
C THR A 89 4.54 17.94 17.83
N PHE A 90 3.60 17.81 18.77
CA PHE A 90 2.83 16.58 18.97
C PHE A 90 1.73 16.45 17.91
N VAL A 91 1.76 15.38 17.14
CA VAL A 91 0.70 15.00 16.18
C VAL A 91 0.14 13.65 16.61
N THR A 92 -1.19 13.57 16.74
CA THR A 92 -1.90 12.33 17.09
C THR A 92 -1.68 11.24 16.06
N LEU A 93 -1.79 9.95 16.42
CA LEU A 93 -1.62 8.86 15.46
C LEU A 93 -2.65 8.93 14.32
N GLN A 94 -3.90 9.29 14.64
CA GLN A 94 -4.93 9.51 13.62
C GLN A 94 -4.59 10.72 12.74
N GLY A 95 -4.14 11.82 13.33
CA GLY A 95 -3.76 13.04 12.61
C GLY A 95 -2.65 12.82 11.58
N ARG A 96 -1.66 11.96 11.88
CA ARG A 96 -0.60 11.56 10.94
C ARG A 96 -1.18 10.88 9.70
N ALA A 97 -2.09 9.92 9.91
CA ALA A 97 -2.77 9.24 8.82
C ALA A 97 -3.68 10.19 8.02
N ASP A 98 -4.38 11.11 8.70
CA ASP A 98 -5.25 12.09 8.04
C ASP A 98 -4.46 13.07 7.16
N ILE A 99 -3.30 13.53 7.63
CA ILE A 99 -2.37 14.35 6.82
C ILE A 99 -1.95 13.60 5.56
N ALA A 100 -1.52 12.34 5.71
CA ALA A 100 -1.09 11.51 4.60
C ALA A 100 -2.22 11.27 3.58
N ASN A 101 -3.40 10.92 4.06
CA ASN A 101 -4.58 10.66 3.22
C ASN A 101 -5.06 11.93 2.50
N LYS A 102 -5.08 13.08 3.18
CA LYS A 102 -5.44 14.37 2.60
C LYS A 102 -4.46 14.81 1.50
N ALA A 103 -3.17 14.53 1.68
CA ALA A 103 -2.15 14.78 0.67
C ALA A 103 -2.27 13.85 -0.54
N GLY A 104 -3.03 12.75 -0.44
CA GLY A 104 -3.13 11.74 -1.48
C GLY A 104 -1.78 11.07 -1.76
N GLY A 105 -1.04 10.76 -0.68
CA GLY A 105 0.31 10.19 -0.75
C GLY A 105 0.38 8.91 -1.59
N ASP A 106 1.49 8.72 -2.28
CA ASP A 106 1.81 7.49 -3.02
C ASP A 106 2.74 6.57 -2.22
N LEU A 107 3.40 7.10 -1.18
CA LEU A 107 4.18 6.35 -0.19
C LEU A 107 4.19 7.09 1.15
N PHE A 108 3.87 6.36 2.23
CA PHE A 108 4.00 6.83 3.60
C PHE A 108 5.21 6.15 4.26
N VAL A 109 6.11 6.95 4.84
CA VAL A 109 7.33 6.47 5.51
C VAL A 109 7.37 7.05 6.92
N SER A 110 7.02 6.23 7.92
CA SER A 110 7.15 6.55 9.34
C SER A 110 8.54 6.18 9.84
N ILE A 111 9.19 7.08 10.58
CA ILE A 111 10.56 6.94 11.06
C ILE A 111 10.54 6.88 12.58
N HIS A 112 11.06 5.78 13.13
CA HIS A 112 11.11 5.44 14.55
C HIS A 112 12.47 4.93 14.96
N THR A 113 12.70 4.87 16.26
CA THR A 113 13.94 4.38 16.88
C THR A 113 13.59 3.41 17.99
N ASN A 114 13.89 2.14 17.77
CA ASN A 114 13.48 1.02 18.61
C ASN A 114 14.08 1.07 20.04
N SER A 115 13.43 0.38 20.94
CA SER A 115 13.95 0.11 22.29
C SER A 115 13.46 -1.26 22.78
N VAL A 116 14.07 -1.76 23.84
CA VAL A 116 13.58 -2.93 24.58
C VAL A 116 13.32 -2.56 26.02
N ASP A 117 12.49 -3.37 26.68
CA ASP A 117 12.12 -3.19 28.09
C ASP A 117 13.35 -2.89 28.96
N ALA A 118 13.17 -2.03 29.96
CA ALA A 118 14.23 -1.59 30.87
C ALA A 118 14.89 -2.75 31.63
N LYS A 119 14.15 -3.82 31.88
CA LYS A 119 14.63 -5.03 32.57
C LYS A 119 15.26 -6.07 31.63
N SER A 120 15.23 -5.83 30.31
CA SER A 120 15.80 -6.77 29.34
C SER A 120 17.31 -6.90 29.49
N PRO A 121 17.86 -8.12 29.65
CA PRO A 121 19.29 -8.32 29.70
C PRO A 121 20.00 -7.95 28.41
N ARG A 122 19.26 -7.84 27.30
CA ARG A 122 19.77 -7.47 25.96
C ARG A 122 19.81 -5.96 25.73
N ARG A 123 19.28 -5.15 26.66
CA ARG A 123 19.09 -3.70 26.47
C ARG A 123 20.33 -2.96 25.98
N ASN A 124 21.51 -3.28 26.52
CA ASN A 124 22.74 -2.58 26.21
C ASN A 124 23.53 -3.18 25.02
N VAL A 125 23.05 -4.28 24.43
CA VAL A 125 23.76 -5.03 23.36
C VAL A 125 22.91 -5.25 22.11
N VAL A 126 21.58 -5.07 22.21
CA VAL A 126 20.70 -5.22 21.03
C VAL A 126 21.00 -4.12 20.01
N SER A 127 21.01 -4.48 18.73
CA SER A 127 21.27 -3.53 17.65
C SER A 127 20.69 -4.04 16.33
N GLY A 128 20.47 -3.14 15.39
CA GLY A 128 20.04 -3.44 14.02
C GLY A 128 18.77 -2.71 13.63
N ALA A 129 18.58 -2.56 12.32
CA ALA A 129 17.42 -1.93 11.75
C ALA A 129 16.40 -2.95 11.23
N SER A 130 15.12 -2.59 11.29
CA SER A 130 14.04 -3.35 10.67
C SER A 130 13.02 -2.40 10.04
N VAL A 131 12.37 -2.83 8.95
CA VAL A 131 11.27 -2.11 8.34
C VAL A 131 10.00 -2.93 8.48
N TYR A 132 8.94 -2.27 8.93
CA TYR A 132 7.65 -2.90 9.15
C TYR A 132 6.64 -2.50 8.09
N THR A 133 5.79 -3.45 7.71
CA THR A 133 4.56 -3.24 6.94
C THR A 133 3.37 -3.67 7.78
N LEU A 134 2.16 -3.27 7.38
CA LEU A 134 0.94 -3.75 8.01
C LEU A 134 0.78 -5.26 7.78
N GLY A 135 0.46 -6.01 8.83
CA GLY A 135 0.16 -7.44 8.77
C GLY A 135 0.46 -8.19 10.06
N LEU A 136 0.22 -9.50 10.06
CA LEU A 136 0.32 -10.36 11.24
C LEU A 136 1.40 -11.45 11.15
N LYS A 137 2.22 -11.45 10.12
CA LYS A 137 3.28 -12.44 10.02
C LYS A 137 4.23 -12.32 11.22
N ARG A 138 4.37 -13.40 12.01
CA ARG A 138 5.11 -13.44 13.28
C ARG A 138 4.58 -12.41 14.29
N PHE A 139 3.26 -12.35 14.40
CA PHE A 139 2.56 -11.37 15.23
C PHE A 139 3.09 -11.31 16.67
N GLU A 140 3.26 -12.44 17.35
CA GLU A 140 3.72 -12.48 18.75
C GLU A 140 5.14 -11.88 18.92
N GLU A 141 6.03 -12.10 17.96
CA GLU A 141 7.39 -11.55 17.99
C GLU A 141 7.41 -10.02 17.86
N ASN A 142 6.43 -9.46 17.14
CA ASN A 142 6.37 -8.04 16.79
C ASN A 142 5.36 -7.24 17.62
N LEU A 143 4.53 -7.94 18.42
CA LEU A 143 3.44 -7.34 19.19
C LEU A 143 3.93 -6.30 20.18
N ASN A 144 5.06 -6.53 20.83
CA ASN A 144 5.60 -5.60 21.84
C ASN A 144 6.00 -4.25 21.22
N VAL A 145 6.58 -4.26 20.00
CA VAL A 145 6.91 -3.02 19.29
C VAL A 145 5.61 -2.30 18.91
N ALA A 146 4.62 -3.02 18.36
CA ALA A 146 3.32 -2.43 18.02
C ALA A 146 2.61 -1.83 19.23
N LYS A 147 2.65 -2.52 20.39
CA LYS A 147 2.09 -2.00 21.65
C LYS A 147 2.80 -0.73 22.12
N GLN A 148 4.12 -0.67 22.04
CA GLN A 148 4.90 0.48 22.40
C GLN A 148 4.51 1.69 21.55
N GLU A 149 4.53 1.55 20.23
CA GLU A 149 4.24 2.63 19.30
C GLU A 149 2.76 3.08 19.34
N ASN A 150 1.82 2.14 19.46
CA ASN A 150 0.40 2.50 19.58
C ASN A 150 0.02 3.08 20.95
N SER A 151 0.82 2.86 22.01
CA SER A 151 0.50 3.37 23.35
C SER A 151 0.43 4.90 23.45
N VAL A 152 1.01 5.59 22.47
CA VAL A 152 0.96 7.06 22.32
C VAL A 152 -0.48 7.58 22.28
N MET A 153 -1.42 6.80 21.71
CA MET A 153 -2.84 7.19 21.66
C MET A 153 -3.43 7.44 23.07
N MET A 154 -2.89 6.80 24.10
CA MET A 154 -3.33 7.02 25.49
C MET A 154 -2.96 8.41 26.05
N LEU A 155 -2.09 9.16 25.38
CA LEU A 155 -1.77 10.56 25.71
C LEU A 155 -2.80 11.55 25.16
N GLU A 156 -3.76 11.08 24.35
CA GLU A 156 -4.76 11.89 23.67
C GLU A 156 -6.03 12.00 24.52
N ALA A 157 -6.57 13.22 24.64
CA ALA A 157 -7.73 13.48 25.49
C ALA A 157 -9.02 12.79 25.00
N ASP A 158 -9.13 12.57 23.69
CA ASP A 158 -10.27 11.97 23.01
C ASP A 158 -10.02 10.51 22.55
N TYR A 159 -9.03 9.87 23.18
CA TYR A 159 -8.58 8.49 22.88
C TYR A 159 -9.75 7.51 22.66
N THR A 160 -10.71 7.47 23.59
CA THR A 160 -11.79 6.47 23.55
C THR A 160 -12.74 6.64 22.35
N THR A 161 -12.93 7.88 21.90
CA THR A 161 -13.82 8.19 20.77
C THR A 161 -13.08 8.06 19.43
N THR A 162 -11.85 8.56 19.35
CA THR A 162 -11.04 8.53 18.14
C THR A 162 -10.66 7.12 17.74
N TYR A 163 -10.30 6.27 18.71
CA TYR A 163 -9.80 4.93 18.47
C TYR A 163 -10.86 3.82 18.60
N GLN A 164 -12.15 4.20 18.77
CA GLN A 164 -13.30 3.30 18.76
C GLN A 164 -13.13 2.07 19.66
N GLY A 165 -12.55 2.25 20.84
CA GLY A 165 -12.32 1.18 21.83
C GLY A 165 -11.13 0.27 21.53
N PHE A 166 -10.28 0.61 20.56
CA PHE A 166 -8.99 -0.07 20.40
C PHE A 166 -8.13 0.16 21.65
N ASP A 167 -7.74 -0.91 22.33
CA ASP A 167 -6.81 -0.87 23.46
C ASP A 167 -5.41 -1.31 23.00
N PRO A 168 -4.41 -0.41 22.98
CA PRO A 168 -3.06 -0.74 22.55
C PRO A 168 -2.37 -1.78 23.45
N ASN A 169 -2.88 -2.04 24.65
CA ASN A 169 -2.34 -3.04 25.55
C ASN A 169 -3.02 -4.41 25.41
N SER A 170 -4.21 -4.47 24.80
CA SER A 170 -4.96 -5.72 24.59
C SER A 170 -4.53 -6.41 23.30
N THR A 171 -4.11 -7.68 23.41
CA THR A 171 -3.79 -8.51 22.24
C THR A 171 -5.01 -8.75 21.35
N GLU A 172 -6.21 -8.84 21.95
CA GLU A 172 -7.49 -9.02 21.27
C GLU A 172 -7.80 -7.85 20.33
N SER A 173 -7.45 -6.60 20.75
CA SER A 173 -7.62 -5.42 19.91
C SER A 173 -6.84 -5.53 18.60
N TYR A 174 -5.61 -6.05 18.63
CA TYR A 174 -4.81 -6.27 17.43
C TYR A 174 -5.38 -7.35 16.52
N ILE A 175 -5.92 -8.43 17.09
CA ILE A 175 -6.54 -9.52 16.31
C ILE A 175 -7.80 -9.01 15.58
N MET A 176 -8.60 -8.13 16.19
CA MET A 176 -9.78 -7.56 15.56
C MET A 176 -9.41 -6.66 14.35
N PHE A 177 -8.26 -6.00 14.36
CA PHE A 177 -7.76 -5.20 13.23
C PHE A 177 -7.16 -6.05 12.07
N GLU A 178 -6.96 -7.35 12.25
CA GLU A 178 -6.54 -8.28 11.17
C GLU A 178 -7.49 -8.25 9.96
N LEU A 179 -8.77 -7.94 10.19
CA LEU A 179 -9.77 -7.84 9.13
C LEU A 179 -9.56 -6.66 8.19
N SER A 180 -8.72 -5.68 8.57
CA SER A 180 -8.31 -4.57 7.70
C SER A 180 -7.23 -5.05 6.75
N ARG A 181 -7.63 -5.66 5.62
CA ARG A 181 -6.67 -6.07 4.57
C ARG A 181 -6.03 -4.85 3.95
N ASP A 182 -4.73 -4.74 4.11
CA ASP A 182 -3.93 -3.76 3.38
C ASP A 182 -3.93 -4.09 1.88
N ILE A 183 -4.65 -3.30 1.11
CA ILE A 183 -4.71 -3.43 -0.35
C ILE A 183 -3.37 -3.06 -1.00
N HIS A 184 -2.52 -2.34 -0.27
CA HIS A 184 -1.22 -1.87 -0.71
C HIS A 184 -0.06 -2.74 -0.19
N LEU A 185 -0.34 -3.88 0.46
CA LEU A 185 0.66 -4.72 1.11
C LEU A 185 1.82 -5.10 0.19
N ASP A 186 1.55 -5.50 -1.05
CA ASP A 186 2.60 -5.90 -2.00
C ASP A 186 3.55 -4.73 -2.31
N HIS A 187 3.02 -3.51 -2.44
CA HIS A 187 3.80 -2.30 -2.64
C HIS A 187 4.53 -1.87 -1.36
N SER A 188 3.87 -1.99 -0.20
CA SER A 188 4.49 -1.74 1.11
C SER A 188 5.69 -2.67 1.34
N ILE A 189 5.57 -3.97 1.01
CA ILE A 189 6.68 -4.93 1.10
C ILE A 189 7.82 -4.56 0.15
N LYS A 190 7.54 -4.19 -1.11
CA LYS A 190 8.58 -3.75 -2.06
C LYS A 190 9.34 -2.53 -1.54
N ALA A 191 8.62 -1.54 -1.00
CA ALA A 191 9.25 -0.35 -0.39
C ALA A 191 10.07 -0.72 0.85
N ALA A 192 9.54 -1.59 1.71
CA ALA A 192 10.22 -2.06 2.91
C ALA A 192 11.50 -2.84 2.60
N ASP A 193 11.46 -3.76 1.62
CA ASP A 193 12.63 -4.52 1.19
C ASP A 193 13.74 -3.62 0.62
N ALA A 194 13.37 -2.63 -0.19
CA ALA A 194 14.31 -1.67 -0.76
C ALA A 194 14.97 -0.82 0.34
N ILE A 195 14.19 -0.29 1.29
CA ILE A 195 14.71 0.52 2.41
C ILE A 195 15.56 -0.35 3.34
N GLN A 196 15.11 -1.57 3.69
CA GLN A 196 15.85 -2.48 4.57
C GLN A 196 17.21 -2.85 3.97
N SER A 197 17.26 -3.12 2.66
CA SER A 197 18.51 -3.42 1.97
C SER A 197 19.52 -2.27 2.08
N GLU A 198 19.04 -1.04 1.95
CA GLU A 198 19.89 0.15 2.02
C GLU A 198 20.29 0.52 3.46
N LEU A 199 19.46 0.26 4.46
CA LEU A 199 19.84 0.40 5.86
C LEU A 199 21.01 -0.52 6.21
N VAL A 200 21.11 -1.69 5.58
CA VAL A 200 22.22 -2.62 5.74
C VAL A 200 23.44 -2.16 4.93
N SER A 201 23.27 -1.90 3.63
CA SER A 201 24.37 -1.65 2.71
C SER A 201 24.96 -0.25 2.84
N THR A 202 24.12 0.77 2.97
CA THR A 202 24.53 2.19 3.01
C THR A 202 24.79 2.68 4.43
N ALA A 203 23.91 2.33 5.40
CA ALA A 203 24.06 2.79 6.79
C ALA A 203 24.78 1.78 7.70
N GLY A 204 25.14 0.59 7.19
CA GLY A 204 25.87 -0.43 7.94
C GLY A 204 25.10 -0.99 9.14
N ARG A 205 23.75 -0.95 9.12
CA ARG A 205 22.97 -1.51 10.22
C ARG A 205 22.87 -3.02 10.12
N LYS A 206 22.85 -3.68 11.28
CA LYS A 206 22.57 -5.12 11.33
C LYS A 206 21.18 -5.37 10.77
N ASN A 207 21.06 -6.36 9.90
CA ASN A 207 19.80 -6.72 9.27
C ASN A 207 18.89 -7.47 10.25
N LEU A 208 17.77 -6.88 10.63
CA LEU A 208 16.69 -7.53 11.39
C LEU A 208 15.48 -7.89 10.50
N GLY A 209 15.56 -7.57 9.21
CA GLY A 209 14.61 -7.97 8.17
C GLY A 209 13.36 -7.08 8.07
N VAL A 210 12.59 -7.36 7.03
CA VAL A 210 11.24 -6.83 6.88
C VAL A 210 10.28 -7.64 7.74
N LYS A 211 9.44 -6.95 8.49
CA LYS A 211 8.52 -7.51 9.47
C LYS A 211 7.10 -7.02 9.23
N GLN A 212 6.14 -7.62 9.93
CA GLN A 212 4.76 -7.17 9.90
C GLN A 212 4.26 -6.93 11.33
N ALA A 213 3.55 -5.82 11.52
CA ALA A 213 2.88 -5.50 12.77
C ALA A 213 1.69 -4.57 12.51
N ILE A 214 0.81 -4.43 13.50
CA ILE A 214 -0.35 -3.56 13.43
C ILE A 214 -0.03 -2.24 14.11
N PHE A 215 0.50 -1.28 13.34
CA PHE A 215 0.67 0.10 13.78
C PHE A 215 -0.53 0.92 13.29
N TRP A 216 -1.12 1.72 14.18
CA TRP A 216 -2.29 2.54 13.84
C TRP A 216 -2.07 3.41 12.63
N VAL A 217 -0.92 4.06 12.54
CA VAL A 217 -0.56 4.92 11.41
C VAL A 217 -0.53 4.17 10.08
N LEU A 218 -0.14 2.88 10.06
CA LEU A 218 -0.15 2.06 8.85
C LEU A 218 -1.55 1.52 8.52
N VAL A 219 -2.38 1.26 9.54
CA VAL A 219 -3.78 0.80 9.35
C VAL A 219 -4.65 1.88 8.72
N LYS A 220 -4.43 3.14 9.09
CA LYS A 220 -5.29 4.27 8.71
C LYS A 220 -4.83 5.04 7.49
N THR A 221 -3.65 4.76 6.96
CA THR A 221 -3.19 5.31 5.68
C THR A 221 -3.80 4.54 4.50
N SER A 222 -4.09 5.25 3.41
CA SER A 222 -4.72 4.72 2.19
C SER A 222 -3.74 4.59 1.01
N MET A 223 -2.45 4.41 1.32
CA MET A 223 -1.35 4.26 0.36
C MET A 223 -0.37 3.19 0.85
N PRO A 224 0.58 2.72 0.01
CA PRO A 224 1.73 1.94 0.47
C PRO A 224 2.41 2.61 1.66
N ALA A 225 2.59 1.86 2.75
CA ALA A 225 3.05 2.41 4.01
C ALA A 225 4.08 1.52 4.71
N VAL A 226 5.11 2.12 5.25
CA VAL A 226 6.16 1.45 6.00
C VAL A 226 6.51 2.21 7.28
N LEU A 227 6.93 1.48 8.32
CA LEU A 227 7.51 2.04 9.53
C LEU A 227 8.94 1.53 9.66
N VAL A 228 9.88 2.45 9.76
CA VAL A 228 11.33 2.18 9.79
C VAL A 228 11.82 2.30 11.21
N GLU A 229 12.34 1.22 11.77
CA GLU A 229 13.06 1.18 13.03
C GLU A 229 14.57 1.30 12.75
N LEU A 230 15.11 2.47 13.02
CA LEU A 230 16.47 2.84 12.62
C LEU A 230 17.57 2.03 13.32
N ASP A 231 17.45 1.80 14.61
CA ASP A 231 18.30 1.01 15.50
C ASP A 231 17.74 1.11 16.94
N PHE A 232 18.45 0.63 17.95
CA PHE A 232 17.99 0.60 19.35
C PHE A 232 18.62 1.72 20.18
N ILE A 233 17.82 2.73 20.56
CA ILE A 233 18.27 3.87 21.40
C ILE A 233 18.75 3.42 22.78
N CYS A 234 18.24 2.31 23.29
CA CYS A 234 18.62 1.78 24.60
C CYS A 234 20.04 1.21 24.66
N ASN A 235 20.66 0.93 23.51
CA ASN A 235 22.06 0.53 23.40
C ASN A 235 22.94 1.78 23.29
N PRO A 236 23.88 2.03 24.23
CA PRO A 236 24.69 3.25 24.25
C PRO A 236 25.52 3.47 22.97
N THR A 237 25.97 2.39 22.32
CA THR A 237 26.71 2.48 21.05
C THR A 237 25.78 2.92 19.90
N CYS A 238 24.57 2.36 19.84
CA CYS A 238 23.57 2.74 18.87
C CYS A 238 23.06 4.16 19.11
N GLU A 239 22.79 4.52 20.38
CA GLU A 239 22.37 5.88 20.75
C GLU A 239 23.37 6.94 20.27
N LYS A 240 24.67 6.72 20.51
CA LYS A 240 25.73 7.62 20.04
C LYS A 240 25.71 7.78 18.51
N TYR A 241 25.48 6.72 17.77
CA TYR A 241 25.36 6.76 16.30
C TYR A 241 24.10 7.50 15.86
N LEU A 242 22.95 7.14 16.42
CA LEU A 242 21.64 7.71 16.11
C LEU A 242 21.56 9.21 16.39
N SER A 243 22.24 9.68 17.45
CA SER A 243 22.27 11.09 17.85
C SER A 243 23.30 11.90 17.09
N SER A 244 24.23 11.25 16.37
CA SER A 244 25.28 11.95 15.64
C SER A 244 24.76 12.49 14.30
N GLU A 245 25.23 13.66 13.90
CA GLU A 245 24.95 14.28 12.61
C GLU A 245 25.32 13.33 11.45
N SER A 246 26.47 12.66 11.56
CA SER A 246 26.94 11.70 10.56
C SER A 246 26.03 10.46 10.47
N GLY A 247 25.61 9.90 11.62
CA GLY A 247 24.72 8.76 11.68
C GLY A 247 23.36 9.05 11.07
N GLN A 248 22.78 10.21 11.44
CA GLN A 248 21.49 10.66 10.87
C GLN A 248 21.58 10.89 9.36
N LYS A 249 22.66 11.48 8.85
CA LYS A 249 22.88 11.64 7.39
C LYS A 249 22.99 10.30 6.67
N GLN A 250 23.68 9.33 7.26
CA GLN A 250 23.81 7.98 6.68
C GLN A 250 22.47 7.25 6.65
N LEU A 251 21.68 7.32 7.74
CA LEU A 251 20.34 6.73 7.82
C LEU A 251 19.39 7.37 6.81
N ALA A 252 19.37 8.70 6.75
CA ALA A 252 18.57 9.44 5.77
C ALA A 252 18.95 9.08 4.32
N ARG A 253 20.25 8.93 4.03
CA ARG A 253 20.75 8.51 2.72
C ARG A 253 20.30 7.09 2.38
N ALA A 254 20.34 6.17 3.33
CA ALA A 254 19.88 4.80 3.14
C ALA A 254 18.37 4.75 2.83
N ILE A 255 17.55 5.44 3.61
CA ILE A 255 16.10 5.51 3.36
C ILE A 255 15.83 6.15 2.00
N PHE A 256 16.52 7.24 1.66
CA PHE A 256 16.40 7.91 0.36
C PHE A 256 16.72 6.96 -0.82
N ASN A 257 17.81 6.21 -0.75
CA ASN A 257 18.18 5.25 -1.79
C ASN A 257 17.12 4.18 -1.97
N GLY A 258 16.57 3.65 -0.86
CA GLY A 258 15.48 2.68 -0.86
C GLY A 258 14.20 3.22 -1.50
N ILE A 259 13.81 4.44 -1.14
CA ILE A 259 12.64 5.12 -1.74
C ILE A 259 12.84 5.34 -3.25
N LYS A 260 14.03 5.78 -3.66
CA LYS A 260 14.37 6.00 -5.07
C LYS A 260 14.30 4.70 -5.87
N ALA A 261 14.81 3.60 -5.32
CA ALA A 261 14.73 2.28 -5.94
C ALA A 261 13.27 1.80 -6.07
N TYR A 262 12.47 1.96 -5.01
CA TYR A 262 11.05 1.64 -5.02
C TYR A 262 10.28 2.45 -6.09
N LYS A 263 10.40 3.79 -6.09
CA LYS A 263 9.74 4.66 -7.08
C LYS A 263 10.12 4.25 -8.50
N SER A 264 11.40 4.00 -8.77
CA SER A 264 11.87 3.54 -10.08
C SER A 264 11.22 2.21 -10.51
N SER A 265 10.90 1.32 -9.57
CA SER A 265 10.17 0.08 -9.87
C SER A 265 8.72 0.34 -10.23
N CYS A 266 8.04 1.26 -9.53
CA CYS A 266 6.67 1.69 -9.83
C CYS A 266 6.57 2.33 -11.21
N ASP A 267 7.51 3.21 -11.57
CA ASP A 267 7.56 3.88 -12.87
C ASP A 267 7.70 2.87 -14.02
N LYS A 268 8.53 1.84 -13.85
CA LYS A 268 8.69 0.75 -14.85
C LYS A 268 7.43 -0.09 -14.99
N GLU A 269 6.73 -0.41 -13.91
CA GLU A 269 5.46 -1.14 -13.94
C GLU A 269 4.39 -0.34 -14.70
N THR A 270 4.27 0.95 -14.44
CA THR A 270 3.32 1.85 -15.13
C THR A 270 3.62 1.94 -16.62
N GLN A 271 4.90 2.10 -17.02
CA GLN A 271 5.31 2.12 -18.43
C GLN A 271 5.06 0.80 -19.14
N ALA A 272 5.22 -0.34 -18.48
CA ALA A 272 4.96 -1.65 -19.04
C ALA A 272 3.47 -1.85 -19.36
N ILE A 273 2.59 -1.41 -18.45
CA ILE A 273 1.12 -1.44 -18.64
C ILE A 273 0.71 -0.52 -19.80
N GLY A 274 1.26 0.69 -19.90
CA GLY A 274 0.98 1.64 -20.99
C GLY A 274 1.39 1.09 -22.37
N LYS A 275 2.54 0.41 -22.48
CA LYS A 275 2.99 -0.22 -23.73
C LYS A 275 2.13 -1.42 -24.16
N THR A 276 1.52 -2.13 -23.22
CA THR A 276 0.63 -3.25 -23.50
C THR A 276 -0.73 -2.75 -24.00
N ALA A 277 -1.25 -1.66 -23.45
CA ALA A 277 -2.49 -1.03 -23.86
C ALA A 277 -2.41 -0.47 -25.30
N THR A 278 -1.28 0.17 -25.68
CA THR A 278 -1.07 0.71 -27.03
C THR A 278 -0.88 -0.37 -28.11
N LYS A 279 -0.37 -1.55 -27.76
CA LYS A 279 -0.26 -2.69 -28.71
C LYS A 279 -1.61 -3.38 -28.98
N SER A 280 -2.58 -3.25 -28.09
CA SER A 280 -3.92 -3.84 -28.24
C SER A 280 -4.82 -3.02 -29.18
N SER A 281 -4.59 -1.73 -29.36
CA SER A 281 -5.41 -0.84 -30.22
C SER A 281 -4.96 -0.81 -31.70
N GLY A 282 -3.87 -1.50 -32.06
CA GLY A 282 -3.28 -1.48 -33.42
C GLY A 282 -3.64 -2.64 -34.31
N LYS A 283 -4.49 -3.59 -33.90
CA LYS A 283 -4.86 -4.73 -34.77
C LYS A 283 -6.09 -4.40 -35.59
N LYS A 284 -5.83 -3.92 -36.83
CA LYS A 284 -6.77 -3.66 -37.90
C LYS A 284 -7.56 -4.93 -38.21
N VAL A 285 -8.88 -4.84 -38.16
CA VAL A 285 -9.82 -5.88 -38.59
C VAL A 285 -9.67 -6.11 -40.09
N THR A 286 -9.11 -7.24 -40.50
CA THR A 286 -9.25 -7.77 -41.88
C THR A 286 -10.40 -8.76 -41.89
N LYS A 287 -11.42 -8.40 -42.67
CA LYS A 287 -12.53 -9.29 -43.05
C LYS A 287 -11.98 -10.50 -43.81
N SER A 288 -12.40 -11.69 -43.45
CA SER A 288 -12.52 -12.80 -44.38
C SER A 288 -13.81 -13.55 -44.10
N GLN A 289 -14.57 -13.67 -45.17
CA GLN A 289 -15.89 -14.31 -45.28
C GLN A 289 -15.77 -15.84 -45.36
N ASP A 290 -16.83 -16.46 -44.88
CA ASP A 290 -17.46 -17.73 -45.30
C ASP A 290 -16.74 -19.08 -45.13
N LYS A 291 -17.30 -19.92 -44.28
CA LYS A 291 -18.04 -21.14 -44.77
C LYS A 291 -18.88 -21.77 -43.65
N GLU A 292 -20.13 -21.97 -44.01
CA GLU A 292 -21.17 -22.74 -43.31
C GLU A 292 -20.69 -24.15 -42.93
N ASN A 293 -21.11 -24.63 -41.78
CA ASN A 293 -21.68 -25.96 -41.68
C ASN A 293 -22.65 -26.06 -40.46
N LYS A 294 -23.82 -26.52 -40.82
CA LYS A 294 -25.08 -26.71 -40.15
C LYS A 294 -25.05 -28.01 -39.34
N VAL A 295 -25.39 -28.00 -38.05
CA VAL A 295 -26.12 -29.08 -37.37
C VAL A 295 -26.85 -28.56 -36.11
N THR A 296 -28.14 -28.51 -36.25
CA THR A 296 -29.32 -28.79 -35.41
C THR A 296 -29.35 -28.36 -33.93
N GLU A 297 -30.41 -27.62 -33.70
CA GLU A 297 -31.03 -27.08 -32.48
C GLU A 297 -31.21 -28.05 -31.30
N LYS A 298 -31.05 -27.48 -30.08
CA LYS A 298 -32.14 -27.56 -29.09
C LYS A 298 -32.15 -26.31 -28.23
N LYS A 299 -33.27 -25.62 -28.29
CA LYS A 299 -33.62 -24.40 -27.55
C LYS A 299 -33.57 -24.62 -26.06
N GLN A 300 -32.93 -23.68 -25.35
CA GLN A 300 -33.47 -23.16 -24.08
C GLN A 300 -33.14 -21.69 -23.97
N LYS A 301 -34.21 -20.89 -23.95
CA LYS A 301 -34.21 -19.42 -23.78
C LYS A 301 -33.55 -19.03 -22.48
N THR A 302 -32.58 -18.12 -22.53
CA THR A 302 -32.36 -17.13 -21.50
C THR A 302 -31.99 -15.81 -22.19
N SER A 303 -32.79 -14.84 -21.94
CA SER A 303 -32.76 -13.50 -22.50
C SER A 303 -31.46 -12.77 -22.17
N ASP A 304 -30.74 -12.40 -23.24
CA ASP A 304 -29.71 -11.36 -23.19
C ASP A 304 -30.37 -10.00 -22.88
N ASN A 305 -30.02 -9.41 -21.80
CA ASN A 305 -30.25 -7.99 -21.54
C ASN A 305 -28.97 -7.42 -20.91
N SER A 306 -28.06 -6.95 -21.75
CA SER A 306 -26.85 -6.23 -21.35
C SER A 306 -27.23 -4.86 -20.78
N LYS A 307 -27.49 -4.83 -19.48
CA LYS A 307 -27.34 -3.63 -18.65
C LYS A 307 -26.15 -3.90 -17.73
N SER A 308 -25.11 -3.09 -17.86
CA SER A 308 -24.02 -2.98 -16.88
C SER A 308 -24.66 -2.73 -15.51
N SER A 309 -24.83 -3.80 -14.74
CA SER A 309 -25.30 -3.73 -13.36
C SER A 309 -24.09 -3.71 -12.46
N THR A 310 -23.93 -2.63 -11.75
CA THR A 310 -22.96 -2.45 -10.63
C THR A 310 -23.35 -3.32 -9.43
N GLU A 311 -23.80 -4.56 -9.66
CA GLU A 311 -24.27 -5.44 -8.59
C GLU A 311 -23.10 -6.13 -7.91
N VAL A 312 -22.99 -5.96 -6.59
CA VAL A 312 -21.97 -6.61 -5.76
C VAL A 312 -22.42 -8.03 -5.46
N ILE A 313 -21.62 -9.01 -5.86
CA ILE A 313 -21.85 -10.42 -5.59
C ILE A 313 -20.83 -10.91 -4.56
N TYR A 314 -21.31 -11.56 -3.49
CA TYR A 314 -20.50 -12.18 -2.46
C TYR A 314 -20.28 -13.64 -2.77
N LYS A 315 -19.05 -14.13 -2.59
CA LYS A 315 -18.64 -15.53 -2.74
C LYS A 315 -17.72 -15.93 -1.59
N VAL A 316 -17.61 -17.20 -1.26
CA VAL A 316 -16.66 -17.70 -0.26
C VAL A 316 -15.42 -18.25 -0.95
N GLN A 317 -14.28 -17.58 -0.82
CA GLN A 317 -13.00 -18.12 -1.26
C GLN A 317 -12.47 -19.08 -0.20
N PHE A 318 -12.09 -20.31 -0.59
CA PHE A 318 -11.69 -21.36 0.34
C PHE A 318 -10.33 -22.00 0.00
N MET A 319 -9.82 -21.80 -1.22
CA MET A 319 -8.55 -22.39 -1.60
C MET A 319 -7.85 -21.60 -2.70
N THR A 320 -6.52 -21.71 -2.74
CA THR A 320 -5.66 -21.14 -3.79
C THR A 320 -4.70 -22.22 -4.30
N SER A 321 -4.44 -22.24 -5.61
CA SER A 321 -3.51 -23.20 -6.25
C SER A 321 -2.69 -22.51 -7.35
N GLY A 322 -1.45 -22.94 -7.54
CA GLY A 322 -0.60 -22.47 -8.65
C GLY A 322 -1.09 -22.93 -10.04
N SER A 323 -1.90 -23.98 -10.10
CA SER A 323 -2.46 -24.52 -11.34
C SER A 323 -3.95 -24.83 -11.18
N LYS A 324 -4.68 -24.87 -12.31
CA LYS A 324 -6.09 -25.25 -12.31
C LYS A 324 -6.24 -26.73 -11.97
N LEU A 325 -7.03 -27.04 -10.95
CA LEU A 325 -7.39 -28.40 -10.55
C LEU A 325 -8.60 -28.90 -11.36
N PRO A 326 -8.72 -30.23 -11.54
CA PRO A 326 -9.94 -30.85 -12.07
C PRO A 326 -11.17 -30.50 -11.21
N LYS A 327 -12.37 -30.47 -11.84
CA LYS A 327 -13.63 -30.09 -11.15
C LYS A 327 -14.01 -31.02 -10.01
N ASP A 328 -13.60 -32.27 -10.09
CA ASP A 328 -13.84 -33.37 -9.15
C ASP A 328 -12.65 -33.63 -8.22
N SER A 329 -11.72 -32.67 -8.11
CA SER A 329 -10.53 -32.82 -7.29
C SER A 329 -10.88 -33.16 -5.82
N PRO A 330 -10.28 -34.21 -5.23
CA PRO A 330 -10.47 -34.55 -3.82
C PRO A 330 -10.10 -33.40 -2.85
N LYS A 331 -9.27 -32.46 -3.33
CA LYS A 331 -8.88 -31.27 -2.56
C LYS A 331 -10.06 -30.35 -2.27
N PHE A 332 -11.16 -30.45 -2.98
CA PHE A 332 -12.36 -29.67 -2.73
C PHE A 332 -13.25 -30.25 -1.62
N LYS A 333 -12.91 -31.43 -1.10
CA LYS A 333 -13.61 -32.08 0.04
C LYS A 333 -15.13 -32.20 -0.15
N GLY A 334 -15.57 -32.39 -1.40
CA GLY A 334 -16.98 -32.56 -1.73
C GLY A 334 -17.78 -31.27 -1.91
N LEU A 335 -17.17 -30.09 -1.76
CA LEU A 335 -17.84 -28.82 -2.03
C LEU A 335 -18.25 -28.73 -3.53
N SER A 336 -19.50 -28.36 -3.79
CA SER A 336 -20.07 -28.12 -5.12
C SER A 336 -21.31 -27.24 -4.99
N PRO A 337 -21.56 -26.30 -5.92
CA PRO A 337 -20.75 -25.94 -7.09
C PRO A 337 -19.53 -25.08 -6.72
N ILE A 338 -18.42 -25.30 -7.43
CA ILE A 338 -17.19 -24.52 -7.27
C ILE A 338 -17.00 -23.64 -8.49
N ASP A 339 -16.69 -22.38 -8.24
CA ASP A 339 -16.25 -21.40 -9.23
C ASP A 339 -14.77 -21.06 -9.02
N LEU A 340 -14.16 -20.40 -9.98
CA LEU A 340 -12.77 -19.98 -9.88
C LEU A 340 -12.51 -18.64 -10.58
N TYR A 341 -11.51 -17.94 -10.09
CA TYR A 341 -10.94 -16.77 -10.79
C TYR A 341 -9.41 -16.79 -10.69
N ARG A 342 -8.75 -16.00 -11.53
CA ARG A 342 -7.29 -15.85 -11.52
C ARG A 342 -6.90 -14.47 -10.96
N GLU A 343 -5.97 -14.47 -10.03
CA GLU A 343 -5.42 -13.26 -9.45
C GLU A 343 -3.94 -13.50 -9.09
N SER A 344 -3.04 -12.59 -9.47
CA SER A 344 -1.60 -12.67 -9.19
C SER A 344 -0.95 -14.01 -9.59
N GLY A 345 -1.30 -14.53 -10.79
CA GLY A 345 -0.77 -15.80 -11.30
C GLY A 345 -1.32 -17.08 -10.65
N MET A 346 -2.14 -16.94 -9.61
CA MET A 346 -2.75 -18.05 -8.88
C MET A 346 -4.20 -18.28 -9.27
N VAL A 347 -4.65 -19.53 -9.19
CA VAL A 347 -6.06 -19.92 -9.34
C VAL A 347 -6.71 -19.94 -7.97
N LYS A 348 -7.76 -19.14 -7.78
CA LYS A 348 -8.51 -19.05 -6.53
C LYS A 348 -9.88 -19.68 -6.70
N TYR A 349 -10.26 -20.55 -5.77
CA TYR A 349 -11.50 -21.32 -5.80
C TYR A 349 -12.52 -20.73 -4.85
N THR A 350 -13.77 -20.59 -5.32
CA THR A 350 -14.86 -19.99 -4.57
C THR A 350 -16.06 -20.92 -4.54
N TYR A 351 -16.84 -20.81 -3.46
CA TYR A 351 -18.09 -21.52 -3.22
C TYR A 351 -19.24 -20.53 -3.01
N GLY A 352 -20.39 -20.85 -3.59
CA GLY A 352 -21.59 -20.04 -3.48
C GLY A 352 -21.51 -18.70 -4.22
N SER A 353 -22.66 -18.05 -4.33
CA SER A 353 -22.80 -16.73 -4.95
C SER A 353 -24.10 -16.09 -4.47
N THR A 354 -24.04 -14.91 -3.85
CA THR A 354 -25.22 -14.18 -3.35
C THR A 354 -25.00 -12.68 -3.36
N THR A 355 -26.07 -11.92 -3.38
CA THR A 355 -26.03 -10.46 -3.24
C THR A 355 -26.21 -10.00 -1.80
N SER A 356 -26.56 -10.93 -0.88
CA SER A 356 -26.79 -10.67 0.54
C SER A 356 -25.54 -10.97 1.39
N PRO A 357 -25.03 -10.00 2.18
CA PRO A 357 -23.95 -10.24 3.14
C PRO A 357 -24.27 -11.30 4.18
N ASP A 358 -25.53 -11.39 4.63
CA ASP A 358 -25.97 -12.35 5.64
C ASP A 358 -26.00 -13.80 5.10
N GLU A 359 -26.42 -13.97 3.84
CA GLU A 359 -26.32 -15.26 3.17
C GLU A 359 -24.87 -15.65 2.91
N ALA A 360 -24.00 -14.71 2.56
CA ALA A 360 -22.59 -14.97 2.41
C ALA A 360 -21.94 -15.48 3.70
N LYS A 361 -22.39 -14.99 4.85
CA LYS A 361 -21.94 -15.48 6.15
C LYS A 361 -22.39 -16.93 6.40
N LYS A 362 -23.63 -17.29 6.04
CA LYS A 362 -24.11 -18.68 6.11
C LYS A 362 -23.28 -19.62 5.23
N LEU A 363 -23.00 -19.20 3.99
CA LEU A 363 -22.11 -19.95 3.09
C LEU A 363 -20.69 -20.10 3.68
N LEU A 364 -20.18 -19.10 4.36
CA LEU A 364 -18.90 -19.20 5.05
C LEU A 364 -18.93 -20.21 6.19
N ASP A 365 -20.00 -20.22 6.99
CA ASP A 365 -20.18 -21.16 8.10
C ASP A 365 -20.28 -22.62 7.62
N GLU A 366 -20.83 -22.86 6.42
CA GLU A 366 -20.84 -24.18 5.76
C GLU A 366 -19.43 -24.63 5.33
N VAL A 367 -18.60 -23.69 4.88
CA VAL A 367 -17.26 -23.98 4.32
C VAL A 367 -16.17 -24.06 5.39
N LYS A 368 -16.28 -23.29 6.46
CA LYS A 368 -15.27 -23.20 7.53
C LYS A 368 -14.91 -24.53 8.22
N PRO A 369 -15.83 -25.46 8.47
CA PRO A 369 -15.49 -26.78 9.02
C PRO A 369 -14.55 -27.59 8.13
N LEU A 370 -14.62 -27.38 6.81
CA LEU A 370 -13.79 -28.07 5.82
C LEU A 370 -12.50 -27.29 5.53
N PHE A 371 -12.58 -25.96 5.51
CA PHE A 371 -11.49 -25.05 5.15
C PHE A 371 -11.43 -23.88 6.15
N LYS A 372 -10.60 -24.01 7.17
CA LYS A 372 -10.49 -23.04 8.27
C LYS A 372 -10.16 -21.62 7.81
N ASP A 373 -9.39 -21.50 6.71
CA ASP A 373 -8.95 -20.22 6.12
C ASP A 373 -9.92 -19.66 5.07
N ALA A 374 -11.14 -20.21 4.98
CA ALA A 374 -12.16 -19.70 4.07
C ALA A 374 -12.68 -18.33 4.53
N PHE A 375 -12.97 -17.46 3.56
CA PHE A 375 -13.47 -16.11 3.80
C PHE A 375 -14.36 -15.61 2.66
N VAL A 376 -15.24 -14.65 2.97
CA VAL A 376 -16.11 -14.00 1.99
C VAL A 376 -15.31 -12.99 1.14
N ILE A 377 -15.54 -13.01 -0.18
CA ILE A 377 -15.07 -12.02 -1.12
C ILE A 377 -16.25 -11.30 -1.79
N LYS A 378 -16.03 -10.06 -2.25
CA LYS A 378 -16.95 -9.31 -3.09
C LYS A 378 -16.48 -9.38 -4.54
N THR A 379 -17.41 -9.50 -5.49
CA THR A 379 -17.10 -9.46 -6.91
C THR A 379 -18.10 -8.55 -7.64
N ILE A 380 -17.62 -7.79 -8.63
CA ILE A 380 -18.44 -7.03 -9.58
C ILE A 380 -17.98 -7.48 -10.96
N ASP A 381 -18.92 -7.81 -11.84
CA ASP A 381 -18.65 -8.34 -13.21
C ASP A 381 -17.64 -9.51 -13.21
N GLY A 382 -17.74 -10.41 -12.22
CA GLY A 382 -16.88 -11.58 -12.08
C GLY A 382 -15.44 -11.27 -11.65
N ARG A 383 -15.10 -10.02 -11.39
CA ARG A 383 -13.80 -9.59 -10.86
C ARG A 383 -13.93 -9.30 -9.37
N ARG A 384 -12.97 -9.81 -8.59
CA ARG A 384 -12.92 -9.49 -7.17
C ARG A 384 -12.76 -7.99 -6.99
N VAL A 385 -13.66 -7.39 -6.21
CA VAL A 385 -13.51 -6.04 -5.68
C VAL A 385 -13.15 -6.12 -4.20
N LYS A 386 -12.33 -5.22 -3.78
CA LYS A 386 -11.79 -5.17 -2.41
C LYS A 386 -12.69 -4.33 -1.52
#